data_01cb5fa5649492394cb549c7794e5344
#
_entry.id   01cb5fa5649492394cb549c7794e5344
#
_cell.length_a   1.000
_cell.length_b   1.000
_cell.length_c   1.000
_cell.angle_alpha   90.00
_cell.angle_beta   90.00
_cell.angle_gamma   90.00
#
_symmetry.space_group_name_H-M   'P 1'
#
loop_
_entity.id
_entity.type
_entity.pdbx_description
1 polymer ?
#
loop_
_entity_poly.entity_id
_entity_poly.type
_entity_poly.pdbx_seq_one_letter_code
_entity_poly.pdbx_strand_id
1 'polypeptide(L)'
;MCTAATYKTKCFYFGRNLDYERGFGEQVVITPRLFPLPMRHLPDLTRHYAMIGMASVQDGYPLYYDAVNEKGLCMAGLNFVHSAVYGPCAPGKANVAQFELIPWLLGRCATAAEARDLLAESRITDDAFLPGLPPARLHWLLADREQCFAVEQTAEGLRIYEDPAGVLTNEPPFPMQLFRLNDYAQLSPQPPENRFSPALPLETYSRGMGAMGLPGDLSSPSRFVRTAFTRLNSRSGDGEAESVSQLLHILGTAAQQRGCCVLEDGACELTLYTSCCNADTGVYYYTTYDAAQLCAVDMHRADLDGTALACQPLDTAWRVHYQN
;
A
#
# COMPACT_ATOMS: atom_id res chain seq x y z
N MET A 1 -9.22 7.37 2.10
CA MET A 1 -8.42 7.11 0.85
C MET A 1 -7.09 6.44 1.19
N CYS A 2 -6.25 6.10 0.23
CA CYS A 2 -4.98 5.42 0.47
C CYS A 2 -4.02 5.63 -0.69
N THR A 3 -2.73 5.44 -0.44
CA THR A 3 -1.69 5.40 -1.48
C THR A 3 -0.69 4.31 -1.10
N ALA A 4 -0.36 3.40 -2.00
CA ALA A 4 0.71 2.42 -1.81
C ALA A 4 1.76 2.57 -2.91
N ALA A 5 3.02 2.30 -2.57
CA ALA A 5 4.13 2.41 -3.50
C ALA A 5 5.23 1.40 -3.18
N THR A 6 5.95 1.03 -4.23
CA THR A 6 7.18 0.23 -4.16
C THR A 6 8.40 1.12 -4.37
N TYR A 7 9.56 0.71 -3.86
CA TYR A 7 10.83 1.36 -4.16
C TYR A 7 11.95 0.33 -4.17
N LYS A 8 12.81 0.36 -5.17
CA LYS A 8 13.88 -0.64 -5.34
C LYS A 8 15.23 0.07 -5.41
N THR A 9 16.12 -0.31 -4.52
CA THR A 9 17.55 0.03 -4.54
C THR A 9 18.35 -1.27 -4.46
N LYS A 10 19.32 -1.39 -3.57
CA LYS A 10 19.93 -2.69 -3.24
C LYS A 10 18.91 -3.64 -2.65
N CYS A 11 18.00 -3.15 -1.80
CA CYS A 11 16.86 -3.89 -1.27
C CYS A 11 15.54 -3.45 -1.94
N PHE A 12 14.48 -4.23 -1.72
CA PHE A 12 13.13 -3.93 -2.15
C PHE A 12 12.30 -3.41 -0.97
N TYR A 13 11.61 -2.31 -1.19
CA TYR A 13 10.80 -1.64 -0.18
C TYR A 13 9.36 -1.50 -0.65
N PHE A 14 8.45 -1.71 0.27
CA PHE A 14 7.02 -1.61 0.05
C PHE A 14 6.39 -0.79 1.18
N GLY A 15 5.50 0.13 0.87
CA GLY A 15 4.88 0.96 1.90
C GLY A 15 3.59 1.61 1.44
N ARG A 16 2.89 2.22 2.40
CA ARG A 16 1.63 2.90 2.13
C ARG A 16 1.35 4.08 3.07
N ASN A 17 0.43 4.96 2.63
CA ASN A 17 -0.36 5.83 3.50
C ASN A 17 -1.73 5.19 3.74
N LEU A 18 -2.18 5.12 5.00
CA LEU A 18 -3.57 4.89 5.33
C LEU A 18 -4.23 6.24 5.58
N ASP A 19 -5.10 6.66 4.67
CA ASP A 19 -5.85 7.90 4.80
C ASP A 19 -7.29 7.57 5.19
N TYR A 20 -7.71 8.05 6.37
CA TYR A 20 -9.05 7.82 6.92
C TYR A 20 -9.40 8.90 7.93
N GLU A 21 -10.68 8.98 8.34
CA GLU A 21 -11.13 9.95 9.34
C GLU A 21 -10.88 9.50 10.78
N ARG A 22 -10.65 8.20 10.99
CA ARG A 22 -10.42 7.60 12.31
C ARG A 22 -9.62 6.31 12.21
N GLY A 23 -8.91 5.96 13.28
CA GLY A 23 -8.24 4.67 13.44
C GLY A 23 -9.20 3.56 13.86
N PHE A 24 -8.79 2.32 13.63
CA PHE A 24 -9.48 1.08 13.99
C PHE A 24 -8.68 0.21 14.97
N GLY A 25 -7.73 0.81 15.68
CA GLY A 25 -6.82 0.09 16.58
C GLY A 25 -5.66 -0.57 15.82
N GLU A 26 -5.07 0.18 14.91
CA GLU A 26 -3.93 -0.27 14.11
C GLU A 26 -2.74 -0.58 15.00
N GLN A 27 -2.09 -1.69 14.69
CA GLN A 27 -0.86 -2.12 15.32
C GLN A 27 0.01 -2.88 14.32
N VAL A 28 1.32 -2.89 14.53
CA VAL A 28 2.20 -3.75 13.73
C VAL A 28 2.08 -5.16 14.28
N VAL A 29 1.65 -6.08 13.43
CA VAL A 29 1.38 -7.48 13.78
C VAL A 29 2.35 -8.38 13.04
N ILE A 30 2.99 -9.30 13.78
CA ILE A 30 3.73 -10.43 13.22
C ILE A 30 2.88 -11.66 13.40
N THR A 31 2.55 -12.34 12.27
CA THR A 31 1.87 -13.63 12.27
C THR A 31 2.93 -14.71 12.05
N PRO A 32 3.25 -15.53 13.07
CA PRO A 32 4.22 -16.62 12.97
C PRO A 32 3.73 -17.77 12.09
N ARG A 33 4.65 -18.60 11.60
CA ARG A 33 4.40 -19.72 10.66
C ARG A 33 3.38 -20.75 11.13
N LEU A 34 3.21 -20.92 12.44
CA LEU A 34 2.31 -21.92 13.03
C LEU A 34 1.06 -21.29 13.69
N PHE A 35 0.88 -19.98 13.54
CA PHE A 35 -0.37 -19.34 13.96
C PHE A 35 -1.51 -19.82 13.07
N PRO A 36 -2.61 -20.39 13.64
CA PRO A 36 -3.70 -20.87 12.82
C PRO A 36 -4.51 -19.68 12.28
N LEU A 37 -4.58 -19.57 10.95
CA LEU A 37 -5.44 -18.62 10.25
C LEU A 37 -6.70 -19.35 9.77
N PRO A 38 -7.83 -19.21 10.45
CA PRO A 38 -9.09 -19.79 10.00
C PRO A 38 -9.56 -19.12 8.71
N MET A 39 -10.10 -19.93 7.79
CA MET A 39 -10.60 -19.49 6.49
C MET A 39 -12.10 -19.82 6.36
N ARG A 40 -12.85 -18.93 5.71
CA ARG A 40 -14.31 -19.08 5.55
C ARG A 40 -14.70 -20.26 4.65
N HIS A 41 -13.99 -20.43 3.55
CA HIS A 41 -14.36 -21.38 2.49
C HIS A 41 -13.23 -22.32 2.09
N LEU A 42 -12.06 -22.16 2.67
CA LEU A 42 -10.88 -22.97 2.42
C LEU A 42 -10.46 -23.67 3.71
N PRO A 43 -9.62 -24.71 3.62
CA PRO A 43 -8.97 -25.27 4.80
C PRO A 43 -8.15 -24.20 5.52
N ASP A 44 -8.18 -24.20 6.85
CA ASP A 44 -7.40 -23.30 7.68
C ASP A 44 -5.90 -23.40 7.35
N LEU A 45 -5.22 -22.28 7.34
CA LEU A 45 -3.78 -22.25 7.19
C LEU A 45 -3.14 -22.49 8.56
N THR A 46 -2.79 -23.74 8.84
CA THR A 46 -2.12 -24.15 10.09
C THR A 46 -0.60 -24.10 10.00
N ARG A 47 -0.07 -23.96 8.77
CA ARG A 47 1.34 -23.74 8.47
C ARG A 47 1.45 -22.87 7.21
N HIS A 48 2.17 -21.76 7.33
CA HIS A 48 2.31 -20.76 6.28
C HIS A 48 3.61 -19.98 6.45
N TYR A 49 3.95 -19.10 5.53
CA TYR A 49 5.05 -18.15 5.72
C TYR A 49 4.72 -17.16 6.82
N ALA A 50 5.71 -16.82 7.65
CA ALA A 50 5.57 -15.74 8.60
C ALA A 50 5.39 -14.41 7.86
N MET A 51 4.61 -13.48 8.45
CA MET A 51 4.37 -12.18 7.84
C MET A 51 4.33 -11.09 8.90
N ILE A 52 4.69 -9.88 8.48
CA ILE A 52 4.63 -8.66 9.29
C ILE A 52 3.87 -7.58 8.53
N GLY A 53 3.05 -6.81 9.21
CA GLY A 53 2.33 -5.70 8.58
C GLY A 53 1.48 -4.93 9.56
N MET A 54 0.80 -3.90 9.06
CA MET A 54 -0.16 -3.13 9.83
C MET A 54 -1.53 -3.83 9.78
N ALA A 55 -2.11 -4.08 10.94
CA ALA A 55 -3.41 -4.75 11.06
C ALA A 55 -4.23 -4.20 12.23
N SER A 56 -5.54 -4.39 12.15
CA SER A 56 -6.44 -4.39 13.30
C SER A 56 -6.68 -5.83 13.71
N VAL A 57 -6.46 -6.18 14.99
CA VAL A 57 -6.73 -7.53 15.48
C VAL A 57 -8.14 -7.57 16.08
N GLN A 58 -9.01 -8.34 15.45
CA GLN A 58 -10.40 -8.50 15.87
C GLN A 58 -10.69 -9.99 16.14
N ASP A 59 -11.21 -10.32 17.30
CA ASP A 59 -11.45 -11.71 17.72
C ASP A 59 -10.24 -12.65 17.51
N GLY A 60 -9.03 -12.10 17.74
CA GLY A 60 -7.79 -12.84 17.58
C GLY A 60 -7.33 -13.01 16.11
N TYR A 61 -8.06 -12.47 15.12
CA TYR A 61 -7.70 -12.51 13.69
C TYR A 61 -7.04 -11.21 13.24
N PRO A 62 -5.90 -11.27 12.52
CA PRO A 62 -5.23 -10.07 12.02
C PRO A 62 -5.88 -9.61 10.70
N LEU A 63 -6.64 -8.52 10.74
CA LEU A 63 -7.19 -7.84 9.57
C LEU A 63 -6.13 -6.90 9.00
N TYR A 64 -5.32 -7.40 8.08
CA TYR A 64 -4.21 -6.65 7.51
C TYR A 64 -4.66 -5.54 6.54
N TYR A 65 -4.10 -4.36 6.70
CA TYR A 65 -4.16 -3.26 5.72
C TYR A 65 -3.06 -3.40 4.69
N ASP A 66 -1.87 -3.78 5.13
CA ASP A 66 -0.70 -4.14 4.33
C ASP A 66 0.16 -5.13 5.10
N ALA A 67 0.87 -5.99 4.38
CA ALA A 67 1.83 -6.90 4.98
C ALA A 67 2.91 -7.34 3.98
N VAL A 68 4.00 -7.85 4.54
CA VAL A 68 5.11 -8.46 3.82
C VAL A 68 5.41 -9.81 4.46
N ASN A 69 5.61 -10.85 3.67
CA ASN A 69 6.01 -12.15 4.20
C ASN A 69 7.55 -12.31 4.25
N GLU A 70 8.01 -13.33 4.93
CA GLU A 70 9.42 -13.66 5.09
C GLU A 70 10.16 -14.03 3.78
N LYS A 71 9.44 -14.11 2.64
CA LYS A 71 9.99 -14.34 1.30
C LYS A 71 10.11 -13.04 0.50
N GLY A 72 9.63 -11.92 1.03
CA GLY A 72 9.65 -10.62 0.38
C GLY A 72 8.46 -10.34 -0.52
N LEU A 73 7.41 -11.16 -0.49
CA LEU A 73 6.14 -10.87 -1.13
C LEU A 73 5.35 -9.87 -0.29
N CYS A 74 4.85 -8.83 -0.93
CA CYS A 74 4.19 -7.68 -0.32
C CYS A 74 2.77 -7.53 -0.85
N MET A 75 1.84 -7.12 0.00
CA MET A 75 0.48 -6.79 -0.41
C MET A 75 -0.13 -5.69 0.46
N ALA A 76 -0.90 -4.77 -0.16
CA ALA A 76 -1.69 -3.76 0.53
C ALA A 76 -3.10 -3.68 -0.06
N GLY A 77 -4.11 -3.56 0.80
CA GLY A 77 -5.50 -3.29 0.41
C GLY A 77 -5.81 -1.80 0.51
N LEU A 78 -6.44 -1.24 -0.53
CA LEU A 78 -6.80 0.16 -0.63
C LEU A 78 -8.29 0.28 -0.95
N ASN A 79 -8.96 1.33 -0.44
CA ASN A 79 -10.38 1.56 -0.69
C ASN A 79 -10.69 1.69 -2.19
N PHE A 80 -11.71 0.95 -2.63
CA PHE A 80 -12.18 0.88 -4.01
C PHE A 80 -13.72 0.81 -4.04
N VAL A 81 -14.35 1.76 -3.35
CA VAL A 81 -15.73 1.68 -2.88
C VAL A 81 -16.80 1.73 -3.96
N HIS A 82 -16.50 2.32 -5.12
CA HIS A 82 -17.45 2.45 -6.23
C HIS A 82 -17.35 1.30 -7.23
N SER A 83 -16.15 0.75 -7.42
CA SER A 83 -15.87 -0.24 -8.48
C SER A 83 -15.75 -1.67 -7.96
N ALA A 84 -15.39 -1.90 -6.68
CA ALA A 84 -15.28 -3.25 -6.13
C ALA A 84 -16.65 -3.93 -6.06
N VAL A 85 -16.76 -5.11 -6.69
CA VAL A 85 -17.96 -5.96 -6.69
C VAL A 85 -17.56 -7.38 -6.36
N TYR A 86 -17.87 -7.81 -5.14
CA TYR A 86 -17.70 -9.19 -4.70
C TYR A 86 -19.03 -9.96 -4.91
N GLY A 87 -19.00 -11.25 -4.72
CA GLY A 87 -20.20 -12.06 -4.87
C GLY A 87 -20.08 -13.38 -4.12
N PRO A 88 -21.12 -14.23 -4.21
CA PRO A 88 -21.13 -15.51 -3.52
C PRO A 88 -20.04 -16.45 -4.06
N CYS A 89 -19.79 -17.51 -3.31
CA CYS A 89 -18.90 -18.58 -3.70
C CYS A 89 -19.20 -19.10 -5.12
N ALA A 90 -18.13 -19.34 -5.88
CA ALA A 90 -18.20 -19.93 -7.22
C ALA A 90 -17.70 -21.39 -7.17
N PRO A 91 -18.46 -22.37 -7.71
CA PRO A 91 -18.01 -23.75 -7.80
C PRO A 91 -16.71 -23.87 -8.59
N GLY A 92 -15.79 -24.70 -8.10
CA GLY A 92 -14.52 -24.98 -8.78
C GLY A 92 -13.46 -23.86 -8.67
N LYS A 93 -13.72 -22.82 -7.88
CA LYS A 93 -12.76 -21.75 -7.57
C LYS A 93 -12.31 -21.80 -6.12
N ALA A 94 -11.11 -21.30 -5.84
CA ALA A 94 -10.69 -21.01 -4.50
C ALA A 94 -11.45 -19.77 -4.00
N ASN A 95 -12.48 -19.98 -3.18
CA ASN A 95 -13.30 -18.90 -2.63
C ASN A 95 -12.62 -18.31 -1.40
N VAL A 96 -12.30 -17.02 -1.43
CA VAL A 96 -11.55 -16.33 -0.38
C VAL A 96 -12.31 -15.07 0.01
N ALA A 97 -12.61 -14.90 1.29
CA ALA A 97 -13.20 -13.66 1.76
C ALA A 97 -12.20 -12.50 1.60
N GLN A 98 -12.70 -11.31 1.30
CA GLN A 98 -11.82 -10.17 0.98
C GLN A 98 -10.83 -9.84 2.12
N PHE A 99 -11.20 -10.04 3.37
CA PHE A 99 -10.33 -9.81 4.54
C PHE A 99 -9.27 -10.90 4.74
N GLU A 100 -9.45 -12.07 4.12
CA GLU A 100 -8.51 -13.19 4.16
C GLU A 100 -7.45 -13.10 3.04
N LEU A 101 -7.67 -12.24 2.03
CA LEU A 101 -6.88 -12.26 0.80
C LEU A 101 -5.38 -12.00 1.06
N ILE A 102 -5.05 -11.01 1.88
CA ILE A 102 -3.66 -10.71 2.24
C ILE A 102 -3.01 -11.88 2.96
N PRO A 103 -3.53 -12.38 4.12
CA PRO A 103 -2.87 -13.49 4.80
C PRO A 103 -2.90 -14.79 4.01
N TRP A 104 -3.91 -15.03 3.16
CA TRP A 104 -3.97 -16.22 2.31
C TRP A 104 -2.86 -16.25 1.26
N LEU A 105 -2.67 -15.15 0.52
CA LEU A 105 -1.64 -15.07 -0.51
C LEU A 105 -0.25 -15.05 0.10
N LEU A 106 -0.02 -14.19 1.09
CA LEU A 106 1.30 -14.07 1.74
C LEU A 106 1.69 -15.33 2.50
N GLY A 107 0.72 -16.04 3.05
CA GLY A 107 0.97 -17.30 3.74
C GLY A 107 1.36 -18.46 2.81
N ARG A 108 0.98 -18.44 1.54
CA ARG A 108 1.14 -19.54 0.60
C ARG A 108 2.17 -19.29 -0.50
N CYS A 109 2.34 -18.04 -0.92
CA CYS A 109 3.14 -17.69 -2.08
C CYS A 109 4.46 -17.04 -1.65
N ALA A 110 5.55 -17.42 -2.30
CA ALA A 110 6.86 -16.81 -2.12
C ALA A 110 7.09 -15.61 -3.06
N THR A 111 6.40 -15.59 -4.20
CA THR A 111 6.60 -14.60 -5.26
C THR A 111 5.27 -14.02 -5.76
N ALA A 112 5.34 -12.84 -6.37
CA ALA A 112 4.18 -12.19 -6.98
C ALA A 112 3.64 -13.00 -8.18
N ALA A 113 4.51 -13.73 -8.89
CA ALA A 113 4.10 -14.64 -9.96
C ALA A 113 3.25 -15.80 -9.43
N GLU A 114 3.69 -16.48 -8.34
CA GLU A 114 2.90 -17.53 -7.69
C GLU A 114 1.55 -17.00 -7.20
N ALA A 115 1.53 -15.81 -6.59
CA ALA A 115 0.31 -15.19 -6.11
C ALA A 115 -0.64 -14.82 -7.25
N ARG A 116 -0.14 -14.29 -8.38
CA ARG A 116 -0.93 -14.04 -9.58
C ARG A 116 -1.58 -15.31 -10.11
N ASP A 117 -0.83 -16.39 -10.21
CA ASP A 117 -1.34 -17.66 -10.75
C ASP A 117 -2.39 -18.27 -9.82
N LEU A 118 -2.19 -18.17 -8.51
CA LEU A 118 -3.17 -18.60 -7.51
C LEU A 118 -4.46 -17.75 -7.56
N LEU A 119 -4.34 -16.44 -7.74
CA LEU A 119 -5.46 -15.52 -7.89
C LEU A 119 -6.31 -15.81 -9.14
N ALA A 120 -5.70 -16.21 -10.26
CA ALA A 120 -6.42 -16.52 -11.50
C ALA A 120 -7.44 -17.65 -11.31
N GLU A 121 -7.20 -18.56 -10.37
CA GLU A 121 -8.09 -19.66 -10.01
C GLU A 121 -9.00 -19.37 -8.80
N SER A 122 -9.02 -18.12 -8.33
CA SER A 122 -9.76 -17.72 -7.13
C SER A 122 -11.03 -16.93 -7.43
N ARG A 123 -11.82 -16.74 -6.38
CA ARG A 123 -12.99 -15.87 -6.32
C ARG A 123 -12.93 -15.11 -4.99
N ILE A 124 -12.96 -13.78 -5.05
CA ILE A 124 -13.10 -12.98 -3.83
C ILE A 124 -14.59 -12.90 -3.48
N THR A 125 -14.92 -13.29 -2.26
CA THR A 125 -16.32 -13.39 -1.80
C THR A 125 -16.74 -12.18 -0.96
N ASP A 126 -18.06 -12.00 -0.85
CA ASP A 126 -18.71 -10.89 -0.15
C ASP A 126 -18.97 -11.16 1.34
N ASP A 127 -18.25 -12.09 1.92
CA ASP A 127 -18.38 -12.44 3.33
C ASP A 127 -18.05 -11.27 4.25
N ALA A 128 -18.92 -10.99 5.21
CA ALA A 128 -18.62 -10.10 6.32
C ALA A 128 -17.70 -10.79 7.33
N PHE A 129 -16.74 -10.05 7.89
CA PHE A 129 -15.90 -10.58 8.97
C PHE A 129 -16.73 -10.87 10.23
N LEU A 130 -17.53 -9.90 10.65
CA LEU A 130 -18.46 -10.01 11.78
C LEU A 130 -19.85 -9.52 11.38
N PRO A 131 -20.91 -10.00 12.04
CA PRO A 131 -22.25 -9.44 11.87
C PRO A 131 -22.24 -7.92 12.10
N GLY A 132 -22.78 -7.16 11.14
CA GLY A 132 -22.83 -5.70 11.20
C GLY A 132 -21.56 -4.97 10.70
N LEU A 133 -20.49 -5.69 10.36
CA LEU A 133 -19.32 -5.13 9.69
C LEU A 133 -19.34 -5.55 8.21
N PRO A 134 -19.80 -4.68 7.30
CA PRO A 134 -19.89 -5.02 5.89
C PRO A 134 -18.51 -5.33 5.29
N PRO A 135 -18.43 -6.13 4.22
CA PRO A 135 -17.16 -6.39 3.53
C PRO A 135 -16.54 -5.09 3.04
N ALA A 136 -15.27 -4.88 3.35
CA ALA A 136 -14.53 -3.72 2.87
C ALA A 136 -14.35 -3.82 1.35
N ARG A 137 -14.73 -2.77 0.63
CA ARG A 137 -14.57 -2.68 -0.82
C ARG A 137 -13.16 -2.22 -1.14
N LEU A 138 -12.32 -3.16 -1.56
CA LEU A 138 -10.88 -2.96 -1.77
C LEU A 138 -10.45 -3.35 -3.17
N HIS A 139 -9.32 -2.83 -3.57
CA HIS A 139 -8.40 -3.38 -4.55
C HIS A 139 -7.00 -3.46 -3.92
N TRP A 140 -6.05 -4.15 -4.54
CA TRP A 140 -4.79 -4.46 -3.90
C TRP A 140 -3.60 -4.17 -4.80
N LEU A 141 -2.52 -3.66 -4.19
CA LEU A 141 -1.18 -3.66 -4.75
C LEU A 141 -0.46 -4.92 -4.25
N LEU A 142 -0.06 -5.78 -5.17
CA LEU A 142 0.69 -7.01 -4.93
C LEU A 142 2.06 -6.90 -5.59
N ALA A 143 3.14 -7.08 -4.85
CA ALA A 143 4.48 -6.88 -5.40
C ALA A 143 5.54 -7.75 -4.72
N ASP A 144 6.57 -8.05 -5.46
CA ASP A 144 7.86 -8.49 -4.97
C ASP A 144 8.98 -7.67 -5.65
N ARG A 145 10.22 -8.06 -5.45
CA ARG A 145 11.38 -7.38 -6.06
C ARG A 145 11.31 -7.33 -7.60
N GLU A 146 10.64 -8.27 -8.25
CA GLU A 146 10.67 -8.45 -9.71
C GLU A 146 9.39 -8.00 -10.40
N GLN A 147 8.25 -8.12 -9.74
CA GLN A 147 6.93 -7.85 -10.34
C GLN A 147 6.05 -7.02 -9.41
N CYS A 148 5.17 -6.23 -10.03
CA CYS A 148 4.15 -5.45 -9.34
C CYS A 148 2.83 -5.55 -10.11
N PHE A 149 1.74 -5.79 -9.39
CA PHE A 149 0.40 -5.96 -9.95
C PHE A 149 -0.63 -5.15 -9.17
N ALA A 150 -1.57 -4.54 -9.90
CA ALA A 150 -2.83 -4.09 -9.35
C ALA A 150 -3.88 -5.21 -9.50
N VAL A 151 -4.50 -5.60 -8.38
CA VAL A 151 -5.51 -6.66 -8.31
C VAL A 151 -6.87 -6.02 -8.05
N GLU A 152 -7.81 -6.16 -8.97
CA GLU A 152 -9.13 -5.55 -8.89
C GLU A 152 -10.22 -6.59 -9.17
N GLN A 153 -11.23 -6.67 -8.32
CA GLN A 153 -12.45 -7.42 -8.61
C GLN A 153 -13.62 -6.45 -8.75
N THR A 154 -14.11 -6.33 -9.97
CA THR A 154 -15.21 -5.45 -10.38
C THR A 154 -16.41 -6.28 -10.85
N ALA A 155 -17.45 -5.62 -11.35
CA ALA A 155 -18.59 -6.30 -12.00
C ALA A 155 -18.17 -7.19 -13.20
N GLU A 156 -17.03 -6.90 -13.82
CA GLU A 156 -16.47 -7.68 -14.93
C GLU A 156 -15.65 -8.90 -14.47
N GLY A 157 -15.51 -9.10 -13.16
CA GLY A 157 -14.73 -10.16 -12.53
C GLY A 157 -13.36 -9.72 -12.02
N LEU A 158 -12.55 -10.69 -11.60
CA LEU A 158 -11.19 -10.48 -11.11
C LEU A 158 -10.26 -10.17 -12.29
N ARG A 159 -9.50 -9.10 -12.16
CA ARG A 159 -8.46 -8.67 -13.08
C ARG A 159 -7.14 -8.44 -12.33
N ILE A 160 -6.04 -8.81 -12.96
CA ILE A 160 -4.70 -8.63 -12.45
C ILE A 160 -3.92 -7.88 -13.54
N TYR A 161 -3.55 -6.65 -13.24
CA TYR A 161 -2.86 -5.76 -14.18
C TYR A 161 -1.40 -5.63 -13.79
N GLU A 162 -0.49 -5.72 -14.75
CA GLU A 162 0.89 -5.31 -14.52
C GLU A 162 0.95 -3.83 -14.17
N ASP A 163 1.69 -3.49 -13.12
CA ASP A 163 1.86 -2.12 -12.66
C ASP A 163 3.31 -1.64 -12.86
N PRO A 164 3.62 -1.03 -14.00
CA PRO A 164 4.96 -0.48 -14.26
C PRO A 164 5.25 0.79 -13.44
N ALA A 165 4.21 1.46 -12.95
CA ALA A 165 4.35 2.62 -12.10
C ALA A 165 4.73 2.24 -10.65
N GLY A 166 4.40 1.02 -10.21
CA GLY A 166 4.62 0.52 -8.85
C GLY A 166 3.89 1.34 -7.79
N VAL A 167 2.69 1.85 -8.14
CA VAL A 167 1.87 2.74 -7.31
C VAL A 167 0.41 2.39 -7.48
N LEU A 168 -0.32 2.35 -6.38
CA LEU A 168 -1.78 2.23 -6.40
C LEU A 168 -2.37 3.29 -5.46
N THR A 169 -3.50 3.88 -5.86
CA THR A 169 -4.28 4.80 -5.02
C THR A 169 -5.69 4.26 -4.78
N ASN A 170 -6.73 4.90 -5.28
CA ASN A 170 -8.12 4.46 -5.14
C ASN A 170 -8.82 4.50 -6.51
N GLU A 171 -10.06 4.99 -6.58
CA GLU A 171 -10.77 5.23 -7.85
C GLU A 171 -10.03 6.23 -8.77
N PRO A 172 -10.17 6.10 -10.09
CA PRO A 172 -10.87 5.06 -10.85
C PRO A 172 -10.06 3.77 -10.97
N PRO A 173 -10.60 2.71 -11.67
CA PRO A 173 -9.86 1.48 -11.93
C PRO A 173 -8.47 1.70 -12.50
N PHE A 174 -7.54 0.84 -12.13
CA PHE A 174 -6.11 0.99 -12.42
C PHE A 174 -5.77 1.27 -13.90
N PRO A 175 -6.38 0.60 -14.91
CA PRO A 175 -6.08 0.91 -16.31
C PRO A 175 -6.37 2.37 -16.69
N MET A 176 -7.38 2.98 -16.08
CA MET A 176 -7.71 4.39 -16.31
C MET A 176 -6.66 5.32 -15.66
N GLN A 177 -6.19 4.96 -14.48
CA GLN A 177 -5.12 5.72 -13.82
C GLN A 177 -3.82 5.64 -14.60
N LEU A 178 -3.45 4.44 -15.06
CA LEU A 178 -2.25 4.24 -15.87
C LEU A 178 -2.35 5.00 -17.21
N PHE A 179 -3.52 4.92 -17.88
CA PHE A 179 -3.76 5.66 -19.12
C PHE A 179 -3.61 7.16 -18.94
N ARG A 180 -4.08 7.71 -17.81
CA ARG A 180 -3.99 9.15 -17.51
C ARG A 180 -2.55 9.67 -17.41
N LEU A 181 -1.54 8.82 -17.17
CA LEU A 181 -0.14 9.26 -17.19
C LEU A 181 0.29 9.85 -18.54
N ASN A 182 -0.41 9.51 -19.64
CA ASN A 182 -0.17 10.09 -20.96
C ASN A 182 -0.38 11.62 -20.97
N ASP A 183 -1.33 12.13 -20.17
CA ASP A 183 -1.60 13.58 -20.07
C ASP A 183 -0.43 14.34 -19.42
N TYR A 184 0.50 13.62 -18.79
CA TYR A 184 1.64 14.15 -18.04
C TYR A 184 3.00 13.76 -18.64
N ALA A 185 3.02 13.24 -19.87
CA ALA A 185 4.23 12.76 -20.51
C ALA A 185 5.29 13.88 -20.74
N GLN A 186 4.88 15.15 -20.69
CA GLN A 186 5.78 16.30 -20.76
C GLN A 186 6.51 16.60 -19.45
N LEU A 187 6.10 16.04 -18.33
CA LEU A 187 6.76 16.29 -17.05
C LEU A 187 8.17 15.71 -17.02
N SER A 188 9.09 16.45 -16.43
CA SER A 188 10.50 16.07 -16.34
C SER A 188 11.11 16.59 -15.03
N PRO A 189 12.08 15.89 -14.43
CA PRO A 189 12.91 16.44 -13.36
C PRO A 189 13.91 17.49 -13.86
N GLN A 190 14.11 17.56 -15.19
CA GLN A 190 15.00 18.51 -15.82
C GLN A 190 14.30 19.86 -16.09
N PRO A 191 15.04 20.99 -16.19
CA PRO A 191 14.48 22.25 -16.66
C PRO A 191 13.83 22.12 -18.04
N PRO A 192 12.67 22.75 -18.29
CA PRO A 192 12.03 22.69 -19.60
C PRO A 192 12.80 23.51 -20.63
N GLU A 193 12.80 23.00 -21.88
CA GLU A 193 13.20 23.78 -23.05
C GLU A 193 12.04 24.66 -23.53
N ASN A 194 12.37 25.79 -24.14
CA ASN A 194 11.34 26.62 -24.79
C ASN A 194 10.80 25.93 -26.05
N ARG A 195 9.64 25.24 -25.90
CA ARG A 195 8.89 24.65 -27.02
C ARG A 195 7.62 25.43 -27.36
N PHE A 196 7.39 26.55 -26.68
CA PHE A 196 6.20 27.36 -26.90
C PHE A 196 6.23 28.05 -28.27
N SER A 197 7.32 28.79 -28.56
CA SER A 197 7.55 29.41 -29.87
C SER A 197 9.00 29.86 -29.97
N PRO A 198 9.67 29.65 -31.15
CA PRO A 198 11.01 30.20 -31.39
C PRO A 198 10.99 31.74 -31.52
N ALA A 199 9.82 32.35 -31.75
CA ALA A 199 9.66 33.78 -31.82
C ALA A 199 9.73 34.51 -30.49
N LEU A 200 9.58 33.77 -29.36
CA LEU A 200 9.61 34.32 -28.02
C LEU A 200 10.79 33.72 -27.25
N PRO A 201 11.74 34.52 -26.78
CA PRO A 201 12.88 34.06 -26.00
C PRO A 201 12.43 33.84 -24.55
N LEU A 202 11.73 32.71 -24.30
CA LEU A 202 11.26 32.34 -22.95
C LEU A 202 12.37 31.56 -22.23
N GLU A 203 12.61 31.95 -20.97
CA GLU A 203 13.65 31.37 -20.13
C GLU A 203 13.04 30.78 -18.85
N THR A 204 13.71 29.78 -18.28
CA THR A 204 13.36 29.26 -16.97
C THR A 204 13.80 30.27 -15.89
N TYR A 205 12.88 30.58 -14.97
CA TYR A 205 13.14 31.55 -13.88
C TYR A 205 13.23 30.87 -12.48
N SER A 206 12.98 29.55 -12.42
CA SER A 206 13.03 28.79 -11.16
C SER A 206 13.47 27.34 -11.41
N ARG A 207 14.05 26.72 -10.37
CA ARG A 207 14.33 25.28 -10.37
C ARG A 207 13.00 24.50 -10.24
N GLY A 208 12.97 23.28 -10.76
CA GLY A 208 11.79 22.39 -10.69
C GLY A 208 10.70 22.70 -11.72
N MET A 209 10.89 23.66 -12.62
CA MET A 209 9.88 24.02 -13.63
C MET A 209 9.56 22.91 -14.63
N GLY A 210 10.39 21.87 -14.75
CA GLY A 210 10.07 20.67 -15.55
C GLY A 210 8.87 19.88 -15.04
N ALA A 211 8.53 20.07 -13.77
CA ALA A 211 7.35 19.45 -13.15
C ALA A 211 6.10 20.39 -13.14
N MET A 212 6.11 21.50 -13.90
CA MET A 212 4.94 22.37 -14.03
C MET A 212 3.75 21.62 -14.63
N GLY A 213 2.62 21.65 -13.94
CA GLY A 213 1.43 20.86 -14.27
C GLY A 213 1.30 19.55 -13.48
N LEU A 214 2.29 19.17 -12.65
CA LEU A 214 2.12 18.08 -11.70
C LEU A 214 0.93 18.39 -10.77
N PRO A 215 -0.10 17.51 -10.69
CA PRO A 215 -1.31 17.84 -9.96
C PRO A 215 -1.06 17.90 -8.46
N GLY A 216 -1.59 18.93 -7.78
CA GLY A 216 -1.38 19.20 -6.35
C GLY A 216 -2.56 18.84 -5.45
N ASP A 217 -3.74 18.54 -6.01
CA ASP A 217 -4.92 18.21 -5.24
C ASP A 217 -4.86 16.79 -4.63
N LEU A 218 -5.76 16.51 -3.68
CA LEU A 218 -5.76 15.27 -2.91
C LEU A 218 -6.59 14.14 -3.53
N SER A 219 -7.18 14.33 -4.71
CA SER A 219 -7.93 13.27 -5.39
C SER A 219 -7.05 12.06 -5.70
N SER A 220 -7.66 10.89 -5.78
CA SER A 220 -6.96 9.65 -6.08
C SER A 220 -6.14 9.72 -7.38
N PRO A 221 -6.69 10.19 -8.52
CA PRO A 221 -5.91 10.30 -9.75
C PRO A 221 -4.72 11.25 -9.64
N SER A 222 -4.86 12.36 -8.91
CA SER A 222 -3.78 13.34 -8.73
C SER A 222 -2.67 12.79 -7.83
N ARG A 223 -3.03 12.07 -6.77
CA ARG A 223 -2.07 11.36 -5.92
C ARG A 223 -1.33 10.26 -6.68
N PHE A 224 -2.04 9.52 -7.56
CA PHE A 224 -1.42 8.51 -8.42
C PHE A 224 -0.35 9.13 -9.32
N VAL A 225 -0.69 10.17 -10.09
CA VAL A 225 0.26 10.85 -10.98
C VAL A 225 1.46 11.38 -10.21
N ARG A 226 1.21 12.07 -9.09
CA ARG A 226 2.25 12.69 -8.27
C ARG A 226 3.20 11.66 -7.66
N THR A 227 2.64 10.59 -7.09
CA THR A 227 3.42 9.51 -6.51
C THR A 227 4.20 8.74 -7.56
N ALA A 228 3.59 8.44 -8.72
CA ALA A 228 4.27 7.78 -9.84
C ALA A 228 5.44 8.62 -10.39
N PHE A 229 5.22 9.92 -10.64
CA PHE A 229 6.28 10.84 -11.06
C PHE A 229 7.43 10.88 -10.06
N THR A 230 7.10 11.05 -8.77
CA THR A 230 8.12 11.13 -7.72
C THR A 230 8.88 9.81 -7.60
N ARG A 231 8.19 8.67 -7.55
CA ARG A 231 8.82 7.35 -7.45
C ARG A 231 9.77 7.04 -8.61
N LEU A 232 9.33 7.30 -9.83
CA LEU A 232 10.09 6.97 -11.03
C LEU A 232 11.32 7.87 -11.24
N ASN A 233 11.32 9.08 -10.67
CA ASN A 233 12.40 10.05 -10.83
C ASN A 233 13.27 10.21 -9.57
N SER A 234 12.83 9.67 -8.42
CA SER A 234 13.59 9.75 -7.17
C SER A 234 14.86 8.92 -7.20
N ARG A 235 15.87 9.40 -6.50
CA ARG A 235 17.14 8.71 -6.30
C ARG A 235 17.53 8.74 -4.83
N SER A 236 18.03 7.63 -4.33
CA SER A 236 18.67 7.55 -3.01
C SER A 236 20.00 6.82 -3.13
N GLY A 237 20.77 6.76 -2.06
CA GLY A 237 21.83 5.77 -1.91
C GLY A 237 21.25 4.36 -1.71
N ASP A 238 22.14 3.37 -1.68
CA ASP A 238 21.79 1.96 -1.54
C ASP A 238 21.61 1.51 -0.08
N GLY A 239 21.91 2.40 0.89
CA GLY A 239 21.76 2.14 2.31
C GLY A 239 20.30 2.04 2.72
N GLU A 240 20.01 1.23 3.74
CA GLU A 240 18.63 1.04 4.23
C GLU A 240 18.01 2.36 4.72
N ALA A 241 18.76 3.14 5.52
CA ALA A 241 18.28 4.42 6.03
C ALA A 241 17.94 5.42 4.91
N GLU A 242 18.77 5.48 3.86
CA GLU A 242 18.53 6.34 2.68
C GLU A 242 17.31 5.88 1.90
N SER A 243 17.15 4.57 1.70
CA SER A 243 16.05 3.98 0.95
C SER A 243 14.72 4.12 1.68
N VAL A 244 14.69 3.85 2.99
CA VAL A 244 13.50 4.06 3.85
C VAL A 244 13.11 5.53 3.85
N SER A 245 14.06 6.43 4.08
CA SER A 245 13.82 7.88 4.02
C SER A 245 13.23 8.28 2.66
N GLN A 246 13.79 7.77 1.55
CA GLN A 246 13.30 8.10 0.21
C GLN A 246 11.87 7.60 -0.04
N LEU A 247 11.52 6.38 0.37
CA LEU A 247 10.15 5.90 0.21
C LEU A 247 9.16 6.70 1.06
N LEU A 248 9.53 7.07 2.27
CA LEU A 248 8.70 7.96 3.11
C LEU A 248 8.49 9.33 2.46
N HIS A 249 9.51 9.89 1.79
CA HIS A 249 9.36 11.13 1.01
C HIS A 249 8.48 10.95 -0.22
N ILE A 250 8.57 9.82 -0.92
CA ILE A 250 7.67 9.50 -2.05
C ILE A 250 6.22 9.47 -1.57
N LEU A 251 5.93 8.72 -0.52
CA LEU A 251 4.59 8.62 0.07
C LEU A 251 4.12 9.94 0.67
N GLY A 252 5.04 10.72 1.24
CA GLY A 252 4.77 12.06 1.78
C GLY A 252 4.20 13.03 0.75
N THR A 253 4.48 12.83 -0.55
CA THR A 253 3.87 13.65 -1.62
C THR A 253 2.35 13.44 -1.75
N ALA A 254 1.84 12.32 -1.26
CA ALA A 254 0.42 11.97 -1.29
C ALA A 254 -0.25 12.01 0.09
N ALA A 255 0.49 12.41 1.14
CA ALA A 255 -0.05 12.51 2.50
C ALA A 255 -1.14 13.56 2.60
N GLN A 256 -2.18 13.25 3.37
CA GLN A 256 -3.33 14.12 3.56
C GLN A 256 -3.27 14.83 4.91
N GLN A 257 -3.44 16.16 4.88
CA GLN A 257 -3.40 17.01 6.05
C GLN A 257 -4.81 17.19 6.59
N ARG A 258 -4.95 17.18 7.93
CA ARG A 258 -6.22 17.43 8.61
C ARG A 258 -6.82 18.76 8.17
N GLY A 259 -8.08 18.75 7.74
CA GLY A 259 -8.80 19.94 7.28
C GLY A 259 -8.73 20.19 5.77
N CYS A 260 -7.87 19.49 5.02
CA CYS A 260 -7.75 19.63 3.57
C CYS A 260 -8.66 18.68 2.78
N CYS A 261 -9.19 17.63 3.43
CA CYS A 261 -10.21 16.73 2.89
C CYS A 261 -11.30 16.55 3.96
N VAL A 262 -12.46 17.18 3.74
CA VAL A 262 -13.58 17.19 4.69
C VAL A 262 -14.73 16.37 4.10
N LEU A 263 -15.25 15.44 4.89
CA LEU A 263 -16.37 14.58 4.54
C LEU A 263 -17.71 15.31 4.77
N GLU A 264 -18.81 14.73 4.27
CA GLU A 264 -20.15 15.32 4.37
C GLU A 264 -20.62 15.53 5.82
N ASP A 265 -20.16 14.69 6.75
CA ASP A 265 -20.44 14.79 8.19
C ASP A 265 -19.51 15.76 8.93
N GLY A 266 -18.59 16.42 8.22
CA GLY A 266 -17.61 17.35 8.78
C GLY A 266 -16.34 16.70 9.33
N ALA A 267 -16.22 15.36 9.31
CA ALA A 267 -14.99 14.68 9.67
C ALA A 267 -13.88 14.99 8.66
N CYS A 268 -12.63 14.99 9.13
CA CYS A 268 -11.47 15.24 8.28
C CYS A 268 -10.75 13.93 7.96
N GLU A 269 -10.61 13.61 6.69
CA GLU A 269 -9.71 12.54 6.27
C GLU A 269 -8.25 13.03 6.35
N LEU A 270 -7.38 12.21 6.92
CA LEU A 270 -5.95 12.51 7.09
C LEU A 270 -5.14 11.21 7.01
N THR A 271 -3.84 11.34 6.75
CA THR A 271 -2.94 10.19 6.77
C THR A 271 -2.68 9.73 8.20
N LEU A 272 -3.36 8.68 8.64
CA LEU A 272 -3.24 8.14 10.00
C LEU A 272 -1.84 7.60 10.27
N TYR A 273 -1.28 6.87 9.30
CA TYR A 273 0.11 6.41 9.31
C TYR A 273 0.69 6.35 7.90
N THR A 274 2.01 6.43 7.84
CA THR A 274 2.81 6.07 6.66
C THR A 274 3.71 4.91 7.04
N SER A 275 3.70 3.84 6.24
CA SER A 275 4.54 2.67 6.43
C SER A 275 5.61 2.53 5.35
N CYS A 276 6.68 1.81 5.70
CA CYS A 276 7.72 1.33 4.79
C CYS A 276 8.28 0.02 5.33
N CYS A 277 8.19 -1.06 4.59
CA CYS A 277 8.84 -2.32 4.96
C CYS A 277 10.02 -2.60 4.03
N ASN A 278 11.18 -2.94 4.60
CA ASN A 278 12.25 -3.58 3.85
C ASN A 278 11.87 -5.04 3.66
N ALA A 279 11.46 -5.40 2.46
CA ALA A 279 10.96 -6.75 2.15
C ALA A 279 12.04 -7.83 2.17
N ASP A 280 13.31 -7.46 2.03
CA ASP A 280 14.44 -8.39 2.10
C ASP A 280 14.83 -8.73 3.54
N THR A 281 14.61 -7.80 4.49
CA THR A 281 15.02 -7.96 5.90
C THR A 281 13.85 -8.16 6.86
N GLY A 282 12.62 -7.92 6.43
CA GLY A 282 11.42 -8.03 7.27
C GLY A 282 11.36 -6.97 8.38
N VAL A 283 12.00 -5.80 8.17
CA VAL A 283 11.89 -4.67 9.09
C VAL A 283 10.81 -3.72 8.61
N TYR A 284 9.79 -3.54 9.44
CA TYR A 284 8.65 -2.68 9.17
C TYR A 284 8.80 -1.34 9.90
N TYR A 285 8.89 -0.25 9.14
CA TYR A 285 9.01 1.12 9.62
C TYR A 285 7.66 1.83 9.49
N TYR A 286 7.38 2.74 10.42
CA TYR A 286 6.20 3.59 10.32
C TYR A 286 6.38 4.94 11.02
N THR A 287 5.57 5.92 10.59
CA THR A 287 5.28 7.17 11.29
C THR A 287 3.78 7.32 11.44
N THR A 288 3.30 8.08 12.43
CA THR A 288 1.88 8.41 12.59
C THR A 288 1.66 9.90 12.37
N TYR A 289 0.40 10.31 12.18
CA TYR A 289 0.08 11.73 11.99
C TYR A 289 0.53 12.61 13.14
N ASP A 290 0.32 12.14 14.38
CA ASP A 290 0.62 12.91 15.59
C ASP A 290 2.08 12.74 16.04
N ALA A 291 2.80 11.73 15.53
CA ALA A 291 4.18 11.42 15.90
C ALA A 291 5.03 11.12 14.66
N ALA A 292 5.82 12.12 14.25
CA ALA A 292 6.64 12.04 13.04
C ALA A 292 7.95 11.26 13.23
N GLN A 293 8.31 10.85 14.47
CA GLN A 293 9.47 10.00 14.67
C GLN A 293 9.29 8.64 14.02
N LEU A 294 10.33 8.19 13.36
CA LEU A 294 10.35 6.87 12.73
C LEU A 294 10.43 5.78 13.80
N CYS A 295 9.45 4.86 13.77
CA CYS A 295 9.43 3.64 14.57
C CYS A 295 9.68 2.43 13.69
N ALA A 296 10.22 1.35 14.25
CA ALA A 296 10.51 0.13 13.53
C ALA A 296 10.17 -1.12 14.34
N VAL A 297 9.70 -2.15 13.66
CA VAL A 297 9.49 -3.50 14.19
C VAL A 297 10.21 -4.49 13.27
N ASP A 298 11.10 -5.28 13.84
CA ASP A 298 11.86 -6.31 13.12
C ASP A 298 11.19 -7.67 13.35
N MET A 299 10.69 -8.30 12.28
CA MET A 299 10.00 -9.58 12.39
C MET A 299 10.88 -10.69 12.96
N HIS A 300 12.19 -10.64 12.75
CA HIS A 300 13.13 -11.67 13.20
C HIS A 300 13.45 -11.58 14.71
N ARG A 301 12.95 -10.54 15.40
CA ARG A 301 13.02 -10.46 16.87
C ARG A 301 11.83 -11.13 17.56
N ALA A 302 10.86 -11.63 16.80
CA ALA A 302 9.76 -12.44 17.30
C ALA A 302 10.04 -13.94 17.11
N ASP A 303 9.29 -14.77 17.85
CA ASP A 303 9.28 -16.22 17.62
C ASP A 303 8.46 -16.53 16.36
N LEU A 304 9.15 -16.71 15.23
CA LEU A 304 8.50 -16.97 13.95
C LEU A 304 7.94 -18.40 13.80
N ASP A 305 8.28 -19.31 14.71
CA ASP A 305 7.71 -20.67 14.78
C ASP A 305 6.68 -20.81 15.92
N GLY A 306 6.30 -19.70 16.54
CA GLY A 306 5.27 -19.64 17.56
C GLY A 306 3.84 -19.83 17.01
N THR A 307 2.89 -19.94 17.92
CA THR A 307 1.45 -20.10 17.63
C THR A 307 0.60 -18.93 18.07
N ALA A 308 1.21 -17.81 18.48
CA ALA A 308 0.52 -16.59 18.92
C ALA A 308 1.00 -15.37 18.12
N LEU A 309 0.08 -14.45 17.85
CA LEU A 309 0.43 -13.16 17.22
C LEU A 309 1.38 -12.37 18.12
N ALA A 310 2.38 -11.73 17.53
CA ALA A 310 3.16 -10.70 18.20
C ALA A 310 2.66 -9.32 17.76
N CYS A 311 1.98 -8.63 18.68
CA CYS A 311 1.31 -7.37 18.41
C CYS A 311 2.09 -6.20 19.05
N GLN A 312 2.40 -5.17 18.26
CA GLN A 312 3.09 -3.96 18.70
C GLN A 312 2.18 -2.75 18.46
N PRO A 313 1.54 -2.19 19.51
CA PRO A 313 0.73 -0.98 19.39
C PRO A 313 1.55 0.17 18.79
N LEU A 314 0.89 1.03 18.02
CA LEU A 314 1.55 2.19 17.43
C LEU A 314 2.04 3.15 18.53
N ASP A 315 3.28 3.59 18.40
CA ASP A 315 3.81 4.67 19.23
C ASP A 315 3.33 6.03 18.66
N THR A 316 2.35 6.61 19.32
CA THR A 316 1.79 7.92 18.97
C THR A 316 2.28 9.05 19.88
N ALA A 317 3.21 8.76 20.78
CA ALA A 317 3.74 9.74 21.73
C ALA A 317 4.61 10.76 21.00
N TRP A 318 4.27 12.03 21.12
CA TRP A 318 5.13 13.10 20.63
C TRP A 318 6.45 13.11 21.41
N ARG A 319 7.55 13.07 20.69
CA ARG A 319 8.91 13.16 21.24
C ARG A 319 9.70 14.21 20.46
N VAL A 320 10.37 15.06 21.20
CA VAL A 320 11.29 16.06 20.65
C VAL A 320 12.70 15.77 21.16
N HIS A 321 13.64 15.67 20.24
CA HIS A 321 15.06 15.59 20.58
C HIS A 321 15.63 17.01 20.61
N TYR A 322 15.85 17.53 21.82
CA TYR A 322 16.52 18.82 22.03
C TYR A 322 18.03 18.64 21.83
N GLN A 323 18.64 19.48 21.01
CA GLN A 323 20.06 19.40 20.65
C GLN A 323 20.95 20.33 21.52
N ASN A 324 20.33 21.07 22.43
CA ASN A 324 21.01 21.98 23.37
C ASN A 324 20.79 21.53 24.80
#